data_bb78dde27722e7c2ad9751a6eedca576
#
_entry.id   bb78dde27722e7c2ad9751a6eedca576
#
_cell.length_a   1.000
_cell.length_b   1.000
_cell.length_c   1.000
_cell.angle_alpha   90.00
_cell.angle_beta   90.00
_cell.angle_gamma   90.00
#
_symmetry.space_group_name_H-M   'P 1'
#
loop_
_entity.id
_entity.type
_entity.pdbx_description
1 polymer ?
#
loop_
_entity_poly.entity_id
_entity_poly.type
_entity_poly.pdbx_seq_one_letter_code
_entity_poly.pdbx_strand_id
1 'polypeptide(L)'
;MKLENVRPVLAVNNIDDTVHFYRDVLGFACVNQMDGWAALSRDNVELMVSLPNAHEPFEKPTLTGSIYFNTSDVDALWEQIKDRVSVVYPIENFFYGMREFAIRDNNGYILQFGQEITDPAQIPPPED
;
A
#
# COMPACT_ATOMS: atom_id res chain seq x y z
N MET A 1 7.67 -27.36 10.50
CA MET A 1 8.06 -26.14 9.73
C MET A 1 6.81 -25.38 9.33
N LYS A 2 6.82 -24.06 9.48
CA LYS A 2 5.69 -23.22 9.09
C LYS A 2 6.20 -21.96 8.40
N LEU A 3 5.37 -21.38 7.54
CA LEU A 3 5.61 -20.03 7.04
C LEU A 3 5.18 -19.04 8.13
N GLU A 4 5.98 -18.02 8.37
CA GLU A 4 5.72 -17.09 9.46
C GLU A 4 5.07 -15.78 9.00
N ASN A 5 5.56 -15.21 7.91
CA ASN A 5 4.97 -14.00 7.35
C ASN A 5 5.38 -13.85 5.89
N VAL A 6 4.85 -12.82 5.26
CA VAL A 6 5.23 -12.39 3.91
C VAL A 6 5.64 -10.93 3.99
N ARG A 7 6.75 -10.60 3.36
CA ARG A 7 7.19 -9.21 3.21
C ARG A 7 7.43 -8.94 1.74
N PRO A 8 6.53 -8.19 1.07
CA PRO A 8 6.78 -7.77 -0.30
C PRO A 8 8.05 -6.94 -0.39
N VAL A 9 8.80 -7.12 -1.47
CA VAL A 9 9.99 -6.31 -1.77
C VAL A 9 9.70 -5.55 -3.05
N LEU A 10 9.65 -4.23 -2.96
CA LEU A 10 9.34 -3.37 -4.09
C LEU A 10 10.63 -2.72 -4.59
N ALA A 11 10.87 -2.81 -5.89
CA ALA A 11 12.00 -2.12 -6.51
C ALA A 11 11.66 -0.64 -6.68
N VAL A 12 12.56 0.24 -6.25
CA VAL A 12 12.34 1.69 -6.27
C VAL A 12 13.59 2.39 -6.82
N ASN A 13 13.41 3.62 -7.29
CA ASN A 13 14.52 4.43 -7.80
C ASN A 13 15.29 5.16 -6.71
N ASN A 14 14.61 5.52 -5.63
CA ASN A 14 15.19 6.35 -4.56
C ASN A 14 14.66 5.86 -3.21
N ILE A 15 15.57 5.33 -2.40
CA ILE A 15 15.20 4.79 -1.08
C ILE A 15 14.72 5.90 -0.15
N ASP A 16 15.45 7.02 -0.07
CA ASP A 16 15.10 8.09 0.87
C ASP A 16 13.74 8.71 0.56
N ASP A 17 13.45 8.97 -0.71
CA ASP A 17 12.13 9.49 -1.12
C ASP A 17 11.01 8.51 -0.75
N THR A 18 11.26 7.23 -0.92
CA THR A 18 10.27 6.20 -0.59
C THR A 18 10.07 6.10 0.92
N VAL A 19 11.15 6.10 1.70
CA VAL A 19 11.05 6.10 3.16
C VAL A 19 10.27 7.33 3.63
N HIS A 20 10.56 8.52 3.08
CA HIS A 20 9.84 9.73 3.45
C HIS A 20 8.36 9.64 3.15
N PHE A 21 7.97 9.13 1.98
CA PHE A 21 6.56 8.99 1.63
C PHE A 21 5.85 8.03 2.58
N TYR A 22 6.40 6.85 2.79
CA TYR A 22 5.75 5.86 3.65
C TYR A 22 5.69 6.30 5.10
N ARG A 23 6.74 6.97 5.59
CA ARG A 23 6.77 7.48 6.95
C ARG A 23 5.85 8.68 7.14
N ASP A 24 5.99 9.71 6.30
CA ASP A 24 5.35 11.00 6.53
C ASP A 24 3.90 11.03 6.06
N VAL A 25 3.55 10.25 5.03
CA VAL A 25 2.18 10.20 4.51
C VAL A 25 1.42 8.99 5.06
N LEU A 26 2.04 7.82 5.02
CA LEU A 26 1.35 6.57 5.37
C LEU A 26 1.61 6.11 6.80
N GLY A 27 2.44 6.80 7.54
CA GLY A 27 2.65 6.49 8.96
C GLY A 27 3.47 5.24 9.25
N PHE A 28 4.26 4.76 8.27
CA PHE A 28 5.16 3.64 8.50
C PHE A 28 6.41 4.10 9.24
N ALA A 29 6.99 3.20 10.03
CA ALA A 29 8.31 3.40 10.60
C ALA A 29 9.35 2.74 9.71
N CYS A 30 10.50 3.39 9.52
CA CYS A 30 11.65 2.76 8.91
C CYS A 30 12.40 2.04 10.02
N VAL A 31 12.26 0.71 10.07
CA VAL A 31 12.80 -0.09 11.17
C VAL A 31 14.24 -0.53 10.91
N ASN A 32 14.68 -0.48 9.67
CA ASN A 32 16.07 -0.74 9.31
C ASN A 32 16.33 -0.14 7.94
N GLN A 33 17.53 0.38 7.73
CA GLN A 33 17.93 0.96 6.46
C GLN A 33 19.40 0.69 6.22
N MET A 34 19.71 0.23 5.02
CA MET A 34 21.06 0.04 4.54
C MET A 34 21.21 0.73 3.20
N ASP A 35 22.42 0.77 2.66
CA ASP A 35 22.64 1.31 1.33
C ASP A 35 21.84 0.50 0.31
N GLY A 36 20.90 1.17 -0.36
CA GLY A 36 20.08 0.54 -1.39
C GLY A 36 18.90 -0.30 -0.90
N TRP A 37 18.55 -0.24 0.38
CA TRP A 37 17.48 -1.07 0.94
C TRP A 37 16.90 -0.45 2.22
N ALA A 38 15.60 -0.66 2.44
CA ALA A 38 14.96 -0.27 3.70
C ALA A 38 13.82 -1.23 4.06
N ALA A 39 13.59 -1.39 5.35
CA ALA A 39 12.45 -2.13 5.87
C ALA A 39 11.49 -1.15 6.52
N LEU A 40 10.22 -1.27 6.18
CA LEU A 40 9.14 -0.39 6.61
C LEU A 40 8.09 -1.20 7.33
N SER A 41 7.58 -0.67 8.44
CA SER A 41 6.58 -1.37 9.24
C SER A 41 5.55 -0.41 9.80
N ARG A 42 4.29 -0.80 9.75
CA ARG A 42 3.20 -0.15 10.46
C ARG A 42 2.25 -1.22 10.96
N ASP A 43 2.03 -1.26 12.28
CA ASP A 43 1.21 -2.29 12.92
C ASP A 43 1.69 -3.69 12.49
N ASN A 44 0.83 -4.49 11.90
CA ASN A 44 1.16 -5.84 11.44
C ASN A 44 1.62 -5.90 9.98
N VAL A 45 1.84 -4.75 9.35
CA VAL A 45 2.24 -4.68 7.95
C VAL A 45 3.73 -4.42 7.83
N GLU A 46 4.40 -5.21 7.02
CA GLU A 46 5.83 -5.06 6.74
C GLU A 46 6.06 -5.07 5.23
N LEU A 47 6.88 -4.13 4.78
CA LEU A 47 7.33 -4.01 3.40
C LEU A 47 8.83 -3.81 3.38
N MET A 48 9.47 -4.24 2.31
CA MET A 48 10.85 -3.87 2.03
C MET A 48 10.91 -3.13 0.71
N VAL A 49 11.83 -2.19 0.61
CA VAL A 49 12.09 -1.48 -0.64
C VAL A 49 13.59 -1.59 -0.94
N SER A 50 13.91 -1.76 -2.21
CA SER A 50 15.30 -1.92 -2.61
C SER A 50 15.55 -1.25 -3.95
N LEU A 51 16.79 -0.83 -4.18
CA LEU A 51 17.20 -0.44 -5.52
C LEU A 51 17.22 -1.68 -6.40
N PRO A 52 17.01 -1.53 -7.73
CA PRO A 52 17.04 -2.66 -8.63
C PRO A 52 18.39 -3.40 -8.55
N ASN A 53 18.36 -4.72 -8.61
CA ASN A 53 19.58 -5.50 -8.60
C ASN A 53 20.07 -5.76 -10.04
N ALA A 54 21.33 -6.19 -10.16
CA ALA A 54 21.95 -6.38 -11.47
C ALA A 54 21.45 -7.63 -12.20
N HIS A 55 20.66 -8.47 -11.54
CA HIS A 55 20.19 -9.76 -12.10
C HIS A 55 18.87 -9.63 -12.85
N GLU A 56 18.12 -8.54 -12.63
CA GLU A 56 16.80 -8.35 -13.20
C GLU A 56 16.76 -7.06 -14.05
N PRO A 57 16.24 -7.13 -15.26
CA PRO A 57 16.02 -5.91 -16.05
C PRO A 57 15.08 -4.96 -15.30
N PHE A 58 15.43 -3.68 -15.28
CA PHE A 58 14.61 -2.69 -14.61
C PHE A 58 14.64 -1.37 -15.40
N GLU A 59 13.49 -0.91 -15.84
CA GLU A 59 13.34 0.40 -16.48
C GLU A 59 12.70 1.40 -15.52
N LYS A 60 11.65 0.96 -14.82
CA LYS A 60 10.89 1.80 -13.90
C LYS A 60 10.15 0.92 -12.91
N PRO A 61 9.74 1.45 -11.73
CA PRO A 61 8.89 0.70 -10.80
C PRO A 61 7.62 0.23 -11.51
N THR A 62 7.38 -1.07 -11.50
CA THR A 62 6.23 -1.69 -12.15
C THR A 62 5.80 -2.93 -11.37
N LEU A 63 4.50 -3.02 -11.10
CA LEU A 63 3.88 -4.19 -10.52
C LEU A 63 2.61 -4.46 -11.31
N THR A 64 2.45 -5.69 -11.81
CA THR A 64 1.25 -6.07 -12.57
C THR A 64 0.10 -6.45 -11.64
N GLY A 65 -0.11 -5.66 -10.63
CA GLY A 65 -1.13 -5.86 -9.61
C GLY A 65 -1.09 -4.71 -8.65
N SER A 66 -1.51 -4.97 -7.43
CA SER A 66 -1.57 -3.97 -6.37
C SER A 66 -1.26 -4.62 -5.03
N ILE A 67 -1.05 -3.78 -4.02
CA ILE A 67 -0.90 -4.27 -2.66
C ILE A 67 -2.15 -3.86 -1.90
N TYR A 68 -2.83 -4.84 -1.30
CA TYR A 68 -4.08 -4.61 -0.59
C TYR A 68 -3.84 -4.67 0.92
N PHE A 69 -4.17 -3.58 1.60
CA PHE A 69 -4.07 -3.48 3.05
C PHE A 69 -5.47 -3.55 3.65
N ASN A 70 -5.68 -4.46 4.58
CA ASN A 70 -6.90 -4.46 5.38
C ASN A 70 -6.72 -3.54 6.57
N THR A 71 -7.70 -2.71 6.86
CA THR A 71 -7.65 -1.79 7.98
C THR A 71 -8.95 -1.84 8.77
N SER A 72 -8.87 -1.50 10.04
CA SER A 72 -10.05 -1.46 10.91
C SER A 72 -10.78 -0.12 10.87
N ASP A 73 -10.21 0.91 10.22
CA ASP A 73 -10.84 2.23 10.12
C ASP A 73 -10.42 2.90 8.82
N VAL A 74 -11.04 2.46 7.73
CA VAL A 74 -10.72 2.95 6.39
C VAL A 74 -11.12 4.41 6.21
N ASP A 75 -12.21 4.85 6.85
CA ASP A 75 -12.65 6.23 6.73
C ASP A 75 -11.64 7.20 7.35
N ALA A 76 -11.13 6.89 8.54
CA ALA A 76 -10.13 7.72 9.19
C ALA A 76 -8.85 7.80 8.35
N LEU A 77 -8.42 6.68 7.80
CA LEU A 77 -7.23 6.65 6.96
C LEU A 77 -7.42 7.50 5.71
N TRP A 78 -8.57 7.37 5.04
CA TRP A 78 -8.90 8.17 3.87
C TRP A 78 -8.85 9.67 4.17
N GLU A 79 -9.48 10.11 5.28
CA GLU A 79 -9.49 11.52 5.67
C GLU A 79 -8.08 12.05 5.95
N GLN A 80 -7.20 11.21 6.51
CA GLN A 80 -5.83 11.62 6.80
C GLN A 80 -4.97 11.82 5.56
N ILE A 81 -5.18 11.02 4.51
CA ILE A 81 -4.21 10.99 3.40
C ILE A 81 -4.75 11.48 2.07
N LYS A 82 -6.07 11.61 1.89
CA LYS A 82 -6.69 11.87 0.57
C LYS A 82 -6.13 13.11 -0.15
N ASP A 83 -5.74 14.15 0.59
CA ASP A 83 -5.24 15.40 0.01
C ASP A 83 -3.72 15.41 -0.17
N ARG A 84 -3.05 14.32 0.19
CA ARG A 84 -1.60 14.21 0.17
C ARG A 84 -1.09 13.15 -0.80
N VAL A 85 -1.99 12.52 -1.55
CA VAL A 85 -1.66 11.36 -2.40
C VAL A 85 -2.30 11.49 -3.76
N SER A 86 -1.80 10.72 -4.72
CA SER A 86 -2.43 10.55 -6.02
C SER A 86 -3.49 9.45 -5.88
N VAL A 87 -4.76 9.83 -6.01
CA VAL A 87 -5.88 8.90 -5.82
C VAL A 87 -6.17 8.16 -7.11
N VAL A 88 -6.23 6.81 -7.04
CA VAL A 88 -6.63 5.98 -8.17
C VAL A 88 -8.17 5.92 -8.23
N TYR A 89 -8.81 5.62 -7.10
CA TYR A 89 -10.25 5.76 -6.94
C TYR A 89 -10.57 6.16 -5.50
N PRO A 90 -11.62 7.00 -5.32
CA PRO A 90 -11.96 7.48 -3.98
C PRO A 90 -12.65 6.39 -3.17
N ILE A 91 -12.80 6.67 -1.86
CA ILE A 91 -13.46 5.73 -0.95
C ILE A 91 -14.92 5.56 -1.33
N GLU A 92 -15.34 4.30 -1.42
CA GLU A 92 -16.73 3.93 -1.63
C GLU A 92 -16.96 2.49 -1.21
N ASN A 93 -18.23 2.08 -1.15
CA ASN A 93 -18.62 0.71 -0.88
C ASN A 93 -18.71 -0.07 -2.18
N PHE A 94 -18.10 -1.26 -2.22
CA PHE A 94 -18.08 -2.10 -3.41
C PHE A 94 -18.95 -3.33 -3.22
N PHE A 95 -19.43 -3.86 -4.34
CA PHE A 95 -20.37 -4.98 -4.34
C PHE A 95 -19.83 -6.25 -3.68
N TYR A 96 -18.50 -6.37 -3.61
CA TYR A 96 -17.87 -7.54 -2.99
C TYR A 96 -17.71 -7.40 -1.47
N GLY A 97 -18.38 -6.42 -0.87
CA GLY A 97 -18.44 -6.32 0.59
C GLY A 97 -17.33 -5.54 1.26
N MET A 98 -16.59 -4.75 0.48
CA MET A 98 -15.49 -3.94 1.00
C MET A 98 -15.77 -2.46 0.80
N ARG A 99 -15.45 -1.67 1.82
CA ARG A 99 -15.34 -0.22 1.71
C ARG A 99 -13.86 0.09 1.54
N GLU A 100 -13.49 0.67 0.41
CA GLU A 100 -12.07 0.82 0.07
C GLU A 100 -11.79 2.01 -0.81
N PHE A 101 -10.51 2.39 -0.86
CA PHE A 101 -9.97 3.35 -1.81
C PHE A 101 -8.60 2.87 -2.28
N ALA A 102 -8.09 3.50 -3.33
CA ALA A 102 -6.76 3.18 -3.82
C ALA A 102 -5.98 4.43 -4.16
N ILE A 103 -4.69 4.38 -3.93
CA ILE A 103 -3.76 5.46 -4.20
C ILE A 103 -2.54 4.92 -4.94
N ARG A 104 -1.73 5.83 -5.46
CA ARG A 104 -0.39 5.52 -5.91
C ARG A 104 0.62 6.01 -4.88
N ASP A 105 1.63 5.20 -4.62
CA ASP A 105 2.74 5.67 -3.80
C ASP A 105 3.67 6.58 -4.64
N ASN A 106 4.78 7.02 -4.07
CA ASN A 106 5.74 7.89 -4.75
C ASN A 106 6.43 7.23 -5.96
N ASN A 107 6.33 5.91 -6.07
CA ASN A 107 6.88 5.15 -7.20
C ASN A 107 5.83 4.80 -8.25
N GLY A 108 4.56 5.09 -7.98
CA GLY A 108 3.45 4.71 -8.84
C GLY A 108 2.84 3.35 -8.53
N TYR A 109 3.28 2.68 -7.50
CA TYR A 109 2.66 1.42 -7.08
C TYR A 109 1.25 1.68 -6.54
N ILE A 110 0.31 0.82 -6.93
CA ILE A 110 -1.09 0.94 -6.48
C ILE A 110 -1.23 0.27 -5.13
N LEU A 111 -1.68 1.05 -4.15
CA LEU A 111 -1.97 0.59 -2.79
C LEU A 111 -3.46 0.72 -2.56
N GLN A 112 -4.10 -0.37 -2.19
CA GLN A 112 -5.52 -0.41 -1.85
C GLN A 112 -5.66 -0.54 -0.34
N PHE A 113 -6.62 0.17 0.22
CA PHE A 113 -6.93 0.11 1.65
C PHE A 113 -8.41 -0.19 1.78
N GLY A 114 -8.74 -1.24 2.51
CA GLY A 114 -10.12 -1.70 2.61
C GLY A 114 -10.49 -2.18 3.99
N GLN A 115 -11.78 -2.11 4.24
CA GLN A 115 -12.42 -2.58 5.47
C GLN A 115 -13.68 -3.35 5.10
N GLU A 116 -13.87 -4.49 5.73
CA GLU A 116 -15.06 -5.29 5.50
C GLU A 116 -16.31 -4.53 5.93
N ILE A 117 -17.34 -4.54 5.08
CA ILE A 117 -18.64 -3.95 5.39
C ILE A 117 -19.43 -4.99 6.20
N THR A 118 -19.80 -4.63 7.43
CA THR A 118 -20.48 -5.56 8.33
C THR A 118 -22.00 -5.53 8.18
N ASP A 119 -22.58 -4.42 7.69
CA ASP A 119 -24.04 -4.31 7.47
C ASP A 119 -24.35 -4.61 6.00
N PRO A 120 -25.03 -5.74 5.70
CA PRO A 120 -25.37 -6.09 4.33
C PRO A 120 -26.17 -5.03 3.58
N ALA A 121 -26.93 -4.18 4.29
CA ALA A 121 -27.68 -3.11 3.66
C ALA A 121 -26.79 -2.01 3.05
N GLN A 122 -25.52 -1.96 3.45
CA GLN A 122 -24.54 -1.00 2.95
C GLN A 122 -23.75 -1.53 1.73
N ILE A 123 -24.00 -2.76 1.33
CA ILE A 123 -23.30 -3.36 0.20
C ILE A 123 -24.11 -3.13 -1.07
N PRO A 124 -23.55 -2.39 -2.06
CA PRO A 124 -24.27 -2.14 -3.31
C PRO A 124 -24.37 -3.41 -4.16
N PRO A 125 -25.36 -3.48 -5.08
CA PRO A 125 -25.43 -4.62 -5.99
C PRO A 125 -24.25 -4.61 -6.98
N PRO A 126 -23.93 -5.78 -7.57
CA PRO A 126 -22.91 -5.83 -8.62
C PRO A 126 -23.26 -4.90 -9.78
N GLU A 127 -22.23 -4.28 -10.36
CA GLU A 127 -22.40 -3.48 -11.58
C GLU A 127 -22.51 -4.39 -12.78
N ASP A 128 -23.31 -3.99 -13.74
CA ASP A 128 -23.51 -4.72 -15.01
C ASP A 128 -22.40 -4.42 -16.02
#